data_5e0cd9a52c993b3594b3aa4c75de83a7
#
_entry.id   5e0cd9a52c993b3594b3aa4c75de83a7
#
_cell.length_a   1.000
_cell.length_b   1.000
_cell.length_c   1.000
_cell.angle_alpha   90.00
_cell.angle_beta   90.00
_cell.angle_gamma   90.00
#
_symmetry.space_group_name_H-M   'P 1'
#
loop_
_entity.id
_entity.type
_entity.pdbx_description
1 polymer ?
#
loop_
_entity_poly.entity_id
_entity_poly.type
_entity_poly.pdbx_seq_one_letter_code
_entity_poly.pdbx_strand_id
1 'polypeptide(L)'
;MKIITSLLLLTLFISCKKEEKTIAFDDSIIKDTVHDVIIRPVNPELLKDKSDSLKLYYQKLNFHEIWYLDENRKDLINEIKFCYQEGLNPRDYSVEFIDILEAKRAELSDEDIVKYDILLTETFEKLANHLHKGKLNPKELYTDWDLKPKEIALSPLLETAIKEKKVASTFKEIKPNHIVYQLLKKSLI
;
A
#
# COMPACT_ATOMS: atom_id res chain seq x y z
N MET A 1 65.63 3.14 -45.99
CA MET A 1 64.55 2.15 -45.89
C MET A 1 64.23 1.91 -44.40
N LYS A 2 63.32 2.71 -43.80
CA LYS A 2 62.92 2.57 -42.41
C LYS A 2 61.40 2.69 -42.38
N ILE A 3 60.73 1.56 -42.04
CA ILE A 3 59.29 1.42 -41.93
C ILE A 3 58.94 1.88 -40.56
N ILE A 4 58.14 2.96 -40.42
CA ILE A 4 57.57 3.45 -39.18
C ILE A 4 56.18 2.87 -39.08
N THR A 5 55.99 1.88 -38.23
CA THR A 5 54.71 1.33 -37.86
C THR A 5 54.02 2.26 -36.84
N SER A 6 52.99 2.96 -37.31
CA SER A 6 52.13 3.78 -36.46
C SER A 6 51.14 2.88 -35.68
N LEU A 7 51.30 2.81 -34.36
CA LEU A 7 50.42 2.10 -33.44
C LEU A 7 49.23 2.99 -33.09
N LEU A 8 48.07 2.71 -33.70
CA LEU A 8 46.82 3.42 -33.40
C LEU A 8 46.24 2.90 -32.11
N LEU A 9 46.31 3.68 -31.03
CA LEU A 9 45.74 3.37 -29.72
C LEU A 9 44.25 3.67 -29.73
N LEU A 10 43.42 2.61 -29.89
CA LEU A 10 41.96 2.71 -29.85
C LEU A 10 41.49 2.70 -28.40
N THR A 11 41.21 3.87 -27.82
CA THR A 11 40.59 3.97 -26.48
C THR A 11 39.11 3.64 -26.54
N LEU A 12 38.76 2.47 -26.08
CA LEU A 12 37.35 2.07 -25.84
C LEU A 12 36.81 2.83 -24.61
N PHE A 13 36.00 3.86 -24.85
CA PHE A 13 35.15 4.43 -23.80
C PHE A 13 34.04 3.47 -23.48
N ILE A 14 34.16 2.69 -22.40
CA ILE A 14 33.08 1.93 -21.82
C ILE A 14 32.19 2.93 -21.08
N SER A 15 31.19 3.42 -21.78
CA SER A 15 30.09 4.18 -21.17
C SER A 15 29.20 3.23 -20.38
N CYS A 16 29.39 3.19 -19.06
CA CYS A 16 28.47 2.53 -18.17
C CYS A 16 27.15 3.30 -18.16
N LYS A 17 26.22 2.97 -19.04
CA LYS A 17 24.82 3.36 -18.91
C LYS A 17 24.25 2.60 -17.70
N LYS A 18 23.97 3.34 -16.63
CA LYS A 18 23.14 2.86 -15.52
C LYS A 18 21.74 2.68 -16.09
N GLU A 19 21.39 1.45 -16.41
CA GLU A 19 20.00 1.12 -16.75
C GLU A 19 19.15 1.30 -15.47
N GLU A 20 18.36 2.36 -15.44
CA GLU A 20 17.20 2.42 -14.58
C GLU A 20 16.28 1.26 -14.99
N LYS A 21 16.24 0.23 -14.17
CA LYS A 21 15.25 -0.82 -14.30
C LYS A 21 13.87 -0.20 -14.06
N THR A 22 13.27 0.26 -15.13
CA THR A 22 11.82 0.43 -15.19
C THR A 22 11.25 -0.97 -14.95
N ILE A 23 10.67 -1.19 -13.79
CA ILE A 23 9.95 -2.43 -13.49
C ILE A 23 8.72 -2.40 -14.38
N ALA A 24 8.83 -2.99 -15.57
CA ALA A 24 7.67 -3.24 -16.40
C ALA A 24 6.71 -4.14 -15.58
N PHE A 25 5.48 -3.71 -15.49
CA PHE A 25 4.39 -4.53 -14.98
C PHE A 25 4.38 -5.81 -15.82
N ASP A 26 4.62 -6.95 -15.18
CA ASP A 26 4.68 -8.22 -15.87
C ASP A 26 3.25 -8.64 -16.22
N ASP A 27 2.87 -8.43 -17.48
CA ASP A 27 1.59 -8.88 -18.04
C ASP A 27 1.39 -10.42 -17.95
N SER A 28 2.41 -11.17 -17.56
CA SER A 28 2.33 -12.63 -17.43
C SER A 28 1.50 -13.08 -16.22
N ILE A 29 1.27 -12.20 -15.23
CA ILE A 29 0.46 -12.51 -14.03
C ILE A 29 -1.04 -12.57 -14.36
N ILE A 30 -1.47 -12.04 -15.51
CA ILE A 30 -2.88 -11.96 -15.93
C ILE A 30 -3.37 -13.28 -16.59
N LYS A 31 -2.50 -14.26 -16.83
CA LYS A 31 -2.83 -15.44 -17.67
C LYS A 31 -3.41 -16.65 -16.97
N ASP A 32 -3.49 -16.70 -15.64
CA ASP A 32 -4.02 -17.86 -14.91
C ASP A 32 -5.23 -17.49 -14.05
N THR A 33 -6.34 -17.45 -14.62
CA THR A 33 -7.74 -17.69 -14.21
C THR A 33 -8.68 -16.74 -14.95
N VAL A 34 -9.39 -17.28 -15.89
CA VAL A 34 -10.35 -16.61 -16.77
C VAL A 34 -11.57 -16.13 -15.97
N HIS A 35 -11.49 -14.93 -15.46
CA HIS A 35 -12.56 -13.95 -15.42
C HIS A 35 -11.92 -12.65 -15.89
N ASP A 36 -12.52 -11.98 -16.88
CA ASP A 36 -12.07 -10.68 -17.37
C ASP A 36 -12.04 -9.68 -16.21
N VAL A 37 -10.89 -9.60 -15.51
CA VAL A 37 -10.70 -8.63 -14.43
C VAL A 37 -10.54 -7.27 -15.08
N ILE A 38 -11.58 -6.46 -15.01
CA ILE A 38 -11.52 -5.08 -15.48
C ILE A 38 -10.74 -4.28 -14.44
N ILE A 39 -9.56 -3.76 -14.83
CA ILE A 39 -8.76 -2.85 -14.02
C ILE A 39 -8.96 -1.44 -14.58
N ARG A 40 -9.48 -0.53 -13.76
CA ARG A 40 -9.87 0.81 -14.18
C ARG A 40 -8.73 1.80 -14.05
N PRO A 41 -8.62 2.77 -14.98
CA PRO A 41 -7.68 3.88 -14.82
C PRO A 41 -8.17 4.84 -13.74
N VAL A 42 -7.24 5.33 -12.92
CA VAL A 42 -7.47 6.32 -11.87
C VAL A 42 -7.10 7.69 -12.40
N ASN A 43 -8.04 8.64 -12.40
CA ASN A 43 -7.74 10.02 -12.76
C ASN A 43 -6.84 10.66 -11.68
N PRO A 44 -5.61 11.15 -12.02
CA PRO A 44 -4.71 11.78 -11.07
C PRO A 44 -5.29 12.98 -10.32
N GLU A 45 -6.27 13.66 -10.88
CA GLU A 45 -6.97 14.79 -10.24
C GLU A 45 -7.65 14.37 -8.93
N LEU A 46 -8.16 13.13 -8.83
CA LEU A 46 -8.77 12.58 -7.62
C LEU A 46 -7.77 12.39 -6.46
N LEU A 47 -6.49 12.46 -6.77
CA LEU A 47 -5.41 12.25 -5.81
C LEU A 47 -4.79 13.56 -5.28
N LYS A 48 -5.22 14.74 -5.77
CA LYS A 48 -4.59 16.03 -5.44
C LYS A 48 -4.46 16.27 -3.94
N ASP A 49 -5.54 16.02 -3.20
CA ASP A 49 -5.63 16.29 -1.76
C ASP A 49 -5.27 15.06 -0.90
N LYS A 50 -4.70 14.02 -1.51
CA LYS A 50 -4.32 12.79 -0.83
C LYS A 50 -2.88 12.84 -0.32
N SER A 51 -2.50 11.89 0.54
CA SER A 51 -1.14 11.76 1.06
C SER A 51 -0.12 11.58 -0.07
N ASP A 52 1.12 12.03 0.16
CA ASP A 52 2.20 11.83 -0.82
C ASP A 52 2.53 10.34 -1.00
N SER A 53 2.38 9.54 0.06
CA SER A 53 2.52 8.09 0.02
C SER A 53 1.53 7.46 -0.97
N LEU A 54 0.27 7.85 -0.89
CA LEU A 54 -0.81 7.36 -1.76
C LEU A 54 -0.58 7.79 -3.21
N LYS A 55 -0.26 9.07 -3.45
CA LYS A 55 0.07 9.59 -4.79
C LYS A 55 1.20 8.80 -5.43
N LEU A 56 2.28 8.58 -4.67
CA LEU A 56 3.45 7.86 -5.15
C LEU A 56 3.11 6.39 -5.49
N TYR A 57 2.22 5.79 -4.71
CA TYR A 57 1.79 4.42 -4.95
C TYR A 57 0.99 4.29 -6.24
N TYR A 58 -0.04 5.13 -6.45
CA TYR A 58 -0.80 5.14 -7.71
C TYR A 58 0.08 5.50 -8.91
N GLN A 59 1.05 6.41 -8.75
CA GLN A 59 2.00 6.73 -9.81
C GLN A 59 2.84 5.50 -10.22
N LYS A 60 3.32 4.70 -9.25
CA LYS A 60 4.06 3.45 -9.53
C LYS A 60 3.23 2.42 -10.28
N LEU A 61 1.92 2.44 -10.09
CA LEU A 61 0.96 1.55 -10.77
C LEU A 61 0.40 2.16 -12.05
N ASN A 62 1.02 3.21 -12.60
CA ASN A 62 0.55 3.91 -13.80
C ASN A 62 -0.93 4.36 -13.66
N PHE A 63 -1.34 4.76 -12.46
CA PHE A 63 -2.70 5.22 -12.15
C PHE A 63 -3.78 4.19 -12.50
N HIS A 64 -3.64 2.97 -12.01
CA HIS A 64 -4.66 1.93 -12.13
C HIS A 64 -5.23 1.54 -10.77
N GLU A 65 -6.47 0.99 -10.80
CA GLU A 65 -7.18 0.42 -9.65
C GLU A 65 -6.31 -0.64 -8.94
N ILE A 66 -6.30 -0.62 -7.61
CA ILE A 66 -5.48 -1.48 -6.76
C ILE A 66 -6.30 -2.63 -6.19
N TRP A 67 -7.51 -2.32 -5.74
CA TRP A 67 -8.40 -3.23 -5.01
C TRP A 67 -9.36 -3.98 -5.93
N TYR A 68 -8.92 -4.33 -7.15
CA TYR A 68 -9.73 -5.08 -8.12
C TYR A 68 -10.01 -6.52 -7.68
N LEU A 69 -9.13 -7.15 -6.88
CA LEU A 69 -9.34 -8.50 -6.36
C LEU A 69 -10.25 -8.50 -5.14
N ASP A 70 -11.30 -9.30 -5.21
CA ASP A 70 -12.30 -9.49 -4.13
C ASP A 70 -11.66 -9.97 -2.82
N GLU A 71 -10.72 -10.89 -2.89
CA GLU A 71 -9.97 -11.42 -1.76
C GLU A 71 -9.26 -10.32 -0.95
N ASN A 72 -8.50 -9.44 -1.64
CA ASN A 72 -7.78 -8.34 -1.00
C ASN A 72 -8.74 -7.36 -0.30
N ARG A 73 -9.89 -7.06 -0.93
CA ARG A 73 -10.90 -6.18 -0.33
C ARG A 73 -11.53 -6.81 0.91
N LYS A 74 -11.93 -8.09 0.84
CA LYS A 74 -12.49 -8.82 1.97
C LYS A 74 -11.53 -8.86 3.15
N ASP A 75 -10.26 -9.10 2.90
CA ASP A 75 -9.24 -9.11 3.94
C ASP A 75 -9.13 -7.74 4.63
N LEU A 76 -9.04 -6.65 3.85
CA LEU A 76 -8.99 -5.30 4.41
C LEU A 76 -10.25 -4.97 5.22
N ILE A 77 -11.43 -5.26 4.68
CA ILE A 77 -12.71 -5.01 5.35
C ILE A 77 -12.80 -5.78 6.67
N ASN A 78 -12.33 -7.02 6.70
CA ASN A 78 -12.26 -7.82 7.92
C ASN A 78 -11.29 -7.21 8.94
N GLU A 79 -10.10 -6.79 8.53
CA GLU A 79 -9.16 -6.11 9.44
C GLU A 79 -9.75 -4.82 10.02
N ILE A 80 -10.49 -4.04 9.22
CA ILE A 80 -11.22 -2.86 9.69
C ILE A 80 -12.27 -3.25 10.72
N LYS A 81 -13.13 -4.23 10.42
CA LYS A 81 -14.21 -4.69 11.30
C LYS A 81 -13.69 -5.19 12.64
N PHE A 82 -12.57 -5.90 12.63
CA PHE A 82 -12.01 -6.51 13.83
C PHE A 82 -10.92 -5.67 14.52
N CYS A 83 -10.65 -4.45 14.05
CA CYS A 83 -9.62 -3.58 14.66
C CYS A 83 -9.95 -3.20 16.12
N TYR A 84 -11.21 -3.37 16.55
CA TYR A 84 -11.59 -3.18 17.97
C TYR A 84 -10.83 -4.14 18.90
N GLN A 85 -10.43 -5.32 18.43
CA GLN A 85 -9.60 -6.26 19.20
C GLN A 85 -8.18 -5.70 19.48
N GLU A 86 -7.79 -4.66 18.77
CA GLU A 86 -6.53 -3.92 18.96
C GLU A 86 -6.77 -2.57 19.66
N GLY A 87 -7.97 -2.35 20.23
CA GLY A 87 -8.34 -1.11 20.91
C GLY A 87 -8.69 0.06 19.99
N LEU A 88 -8.90 -0.20 18.70
CA LEU A 88 -9.29 0.80 17.71
C LEU A 88 -10.81 0.77 17.46
N ASN A 89 -11.39 1.92 17.06
CA ASN A 89 -12.81 1.97 16.73
C ASN A 89 -13.00 1.80 15.21
N PRO A 90 -13.72 0.78 14.72
CA PRO A 90 -13.98 0.56 13.29
C PRO A 90 -14.59 1.77 12.58
N ARG A 91 -15.41 2.58 13.28
CA ARG A 91 -16.02 3.80 12.72
C ARG A 91 -15.01 4.85 12.27
N ASP A 92 -13.83 4.88 12.88
CA ASP A 92 -12.74 5.79 12.47
C ASP A 92 -12.20 5.48 11.07
N TYR A 93 -12.54 4.30 10.55
CA TYR A 93 -12.09 3.77 9.26
C TYR A 93 -13.25 3.63 8.26
N SER A 94 -14.32 4.40 8.46
CA SER A 94 -15.49 4.46 7.55
C SER A 94 -16.15 3.10 7.27
N VAL A 95 -16.16 2.19 8.26
CA VAL A 95 -16.59 0.79 8.09
C VAL A 95 -18.00 0.67 7.51
N GLU A 96 -18.98 1.45 8.02
CA GLU A 96 -20.35 1.40 7.55
C GLU A 96 -20.47 1.83 6.07
N PHE A 97 -19.70 2.86 5.66
CA PHE A 97 -19.71 3.35 4.28
C PHE A 97 -19.03 2.36 3.34
N ILE A 98 -17.91 1.78 3.76
CA ILE A 98 -17.21 0.73 3.01
C ILE A 98 -18.12 -0.50 2.81
N ASP A 99 -18.86 -0.95 3.84
CA ASP A 99 -19.79 -2.07 3.73
C ASP A 99 -20.92 -1.79 2.73
N ILE A 100 -21.45 -0.56 2.71
CA ILE A 100 -22.48 -0.16 1.73
C ILE A 100 -21.92 -0.19 0.30
N LEU A 101 -20.71 0.35 0.09
CA LEU A 101 -20.09 0.37 -1.24
C LEU A 101 -19.74 -1.04 -1.71
N GLU A 102 -19.18 -1.89 -0.84
CA GLU A 102 -18.86 -3.28 -1.19
C GLU A 102 -20.11 -4.08 -1.53
N ALA A 103 -21.19 -3.95 -0.77
CA ALA A 103 -22.45 -4.63 -1.04
C ALA A 103 -23.08 -4.24 -2.38
N LYS A 104 -22.85 -3.00 -2.83
CA LYS A 104 -23.39 -2.45 -4.09
C LYS A 104 -22.35 -2.36 -5.20
N ARG A 105 -21.17 -2.95 -5.02
CA ARG A 105 -20.04 -2.77 -5.95
C ARG A 105 -20.38 -3.10 -7.40
N ALA A 106 -21.19 -4.10 -7.64
CA ALA A 106 -21.63 -4.49 -8.99
C ALA A 106 -22.55 -3.45 -9.68
N GLU A 107 -23.15 -2.53 -8.90
CA GLU A 107 -24.08 -1.50 -9.38
C GLU A 107 -23.36 -0.12 -9.50
N LEU A 108 -22.13 0.00 -9.00
CA LEU A 108 -21.37 1.24 -9.02
C LEU A 108 -20.92 1.59 -10.43
N SER A 109 -20.88 2.89 -10.74
CA SER A 109 -20.21 3.40 -11.94
C SER A 109 -18.69 3.17 -11.84
N ASP A 110 -17.99 3.18 -12.98
CA ASP A 110 -16.53 3.07 -12.99
C ASP A 110 -15.86 4.20 -12.19
N GLU A 111 -16.43 5.41 -12.23
CA GLU A 111 -15.93 6.53 -11.42
C GLU A 111 -16.08 6.27 -9.91
N ASP A 112 -17.23 5.72 -9.49
CA ASP A 112 -17.46 5.40 -8.07
C ASP A 112 -16.62 4.23 -7.60
N ILE A 113 -16.34 3.25 -8.46
CA ILE A 113 -15.41 2.16 -8.17
C ILE A 113 -14.00 2.72 -7.94
N VAL A 114 -13.54 3.67 -8.76
CA VAL A 114 -12.24 4.33 -8.58
C VAL A 114 -12.20 5.14 -7.28
N LYS A 115 -13.26 5.87 -6.94
CA LYS A 115 -13.34 6.58 -5.66
C LYS A 115 -13.33 5.61 -4.47
N TYR A 116 -13.98 4.48 -4.61
CA TYR A 116 -13.97 3.41 -3.62
C TYR A 116 -12.57 2.80 -3.45
N ASP A 117 -11.87 2.56 -4.55
CA ASP A 117 -10.49 2.08 -4.56
C ASP A 117 -9.55 3.03 -3.78
N ILE A 118 -9.67 4.33 -4.02
CA ILE A 118 -8.92 5.37 -3.29
C ILE A 118 -9.28 5.35 -1.80
N LEU A 119 -10.56 5.24 -1.45
CA LEU A 119 -11.00 5.15 -0.05
C LEU A 119 -10.40 3.94 0.67
N LEU A 120 -10.37 2.77 0.03
CA LEU A 120 -9.76 1.57 0.59
C LEU A 120 -8.26 1.77 0.82
N THR A 121 -7.56 2.43 -0.11
CA THR A 121 -6.14 2.73 0.02
C THR A 121 -5.86 3.67 1.19
N GLU A 122 -6.63 4.75 1.32
CA GLU A 122 -6.52 5.68 2.47
C GLU A 122 -6.79 4.96 3.79
N THR A 123 -7.79 4.08 3.79
CA THR A 123 -8.17 3.32 4.99
C THR A 123 -7.09 2.32 5.36
N PHE A 124 -6.48 1.63 4.39
CA PHE A 124 -5.33 0.76 4.63
C PHE A 124 -4.16 1.53 5.26
N GLU A 125 -3.76 2.67 4.68
CA GLU A 125 -2.69 3.51 5.21
C GLU A 125 -2.97 3.98 6.64
N LYS A 126 -4.19 4.44 6.89
CA LYS A 126 -4.61 4.92 8.21
C LYS A 126 -4.61 3.82 9.26
N LEU A 127 -5.17 2.65 8.92
CA LEU A 127 -5.21 1.51 9.82
C LEU A 127 -3.80 0.99 10.11
N ALA A 128 -2.96 0.83 9.08
CA ALA A 128 -1.59 0.38 9.22
C ALA A 128 -0.77 1.32 10.13
N ASN A 129 -0.88 2.63 9.95
CA ASN A 129 -0.24 3.61 10.81
C ASN A 129 -0.69 3.48 12.27
N HIS A 130 -2.00 3.39 12.52
CA HIS A 130 -2.54 3.29 13.87
C HIS A 130 -2.16 1.98 14.57
N LEU A 131 -2.10 0.87 13.83
CA LEU A 131 -1.65 -0.42 14.37
C LEU A 131 -0.15 -0.41 14.69
N HIS A 132 0.66 0.28 13.88
CA HIS A 132 2.11 0.30 14.04
C HIS A 132 2.59 1.32 15.07
N LYS A 133 2.09 2.56 15.00
CA LYS A 133 2.54 3.70 15.81
C LYS A 133 1.64 4.00 17.01
N GLY A 134 0.41 3.48 16.99
CA GLY A 134 -0.67 3.91 17.86
C GLY A 134 -1.49 5.07 17.26
N LYS A 135 -2.73 5.18 17.67
CA LYS A 135 -3.65 6.23 17.20
C LYS A 135 -3.44 7.57 17.92
N LEU A 136 -3.10 7.51 19.21
CA LEU A 136 -2.93 8.71 20.05
C LEU A 136 -1.50 9.24 19.90
N ASN A 137 -1.37 10.56 19.88
CA ASN A 137 -0.06 11.21 19.93
C ASN A 137 0.43 11.25 21.40
N PRO A 138 1.47 10.50 21.78
CA PRO A 138 1.91 10.48 23.18
C PRO A 138 2.37 11.84 23.70
N LYS A 139 2.90 12.72 22.84
CA LYS A 139 3.35 14.07 23.24
C LYS A 139 2.21 14.99 23.64
N GLU A 140 1.00 14.76 23.13
CA GLU A 140 -0.19 15.49 23.53
C GLU A 140 -0.72 15.04 24.90
N LEU A 141 -0.41 13.78 25.29
CA LEU A 141 -0.84 13.19 26.54
C LEU A 141 0.20 13.37 27.66
N TYR A 142 1.48 13.33 27.30
CA TYR A 142 2.61 13.36 28.23
C TYR A 142 3.68 14.33 27.73
N THR A 143 3.89 15.43 28.44
CA THR A 143 4.83 16.50 28.06
C THR A 143 6.29 16.02 27.99
N ASP A 144 6.63 15.01 28.76
CA ASP A 144 8.00 14.46 28.89
C ASP A 144 8.25 13.26 27.96
N TRP A 145 7.37 13.02 26.97
CA TRP A 145 7.50 11.91 26.04
C TRP A 145 8.53 12.20 24.97
N ASP A 146 9.72 11.59 25.06
CA ASP A 146 10.83 11.76 24.11
C ASP A 146 11.02 10.61 23.11
N LEU A 147 10.27 9.53 23.25
CA LEU A 147 10.39 8.39 22.33
C LEU A 147 9.85 8.75 20.95
N LYS A 148 10.70 8.58 19.94
CA LYS A 148 10.28 8.75 18.54
C LYS A 148 9.45 7.54 18.10
N PRO A 149 8.30 7.76 17.43
CA PRO A 149 7.55 6.65 16.86
C PRO A 149 8.38 5.95 15.79
N LYS A 150 8.23 4.65 15.68
CA LYS A 150 8.82 3.89 14.56
C LYS A 150 8.14 4.28 13.28
N GLU A 151 8.93 4.58 12.25
CA GLU A 151 8.39 4.86 10.93
C GLU A 151 8.06 3.56 10.19
N ILE A 152 7.01 3.60 9.38
CA ILE A 152 6.59 2.50 8.52
C ILE A 152 6.53 2.99 7.07
N ALA A 153 7.12 2.22 6.16
CA ALA A 153 7.06 2.52 4.73
C ALA A 153 5.76 1.96 4.14
N LEU A 154 4.72 2.78 4.09
CA LEU A 154 3.37 2.36 3.70
C LEU A 154 3.27 1.88 2.25
N SER A 155 3.93 2.56 1.31
CA SER A 155 3.88 2.19 -0.10
C SER A 155 4.44 0.79 -0.39
N PRO A 156 5.64 0.40 0.08
CA PRO A 156 6.11 -0.98 -0.05
C PRO A 156 5.25 -2.00 0.68
N LEU A 157 4.70 -1.62 1.84
CA LEU A 157 3.83 -2.49 2.63
C LEU A 157 2.56 -2.84 1.85
N LEU A 158 1.89 -1.83 1.29
CA LEU A 158 0.68 -2.02 0.48
C LEU A 158 1.00 -2.82 -0.79
N GLU A 159 2.11 -2.50 -1.46
CA GLU A 159 2.55 -3.23 -2.66
C GLU A 159 2.70 -4.73 -2.39
N THR A 160 3.37 -5.10 -1.30
CA THR A 160 3.52 -6.51 -0.89
C THR A 160 2.17 -7.14 -0.56
N ALA A 161 1.35 -6.44 0.25
CA ALA A 161 0.04 -6.94 0.66
C ALA A 161 -0.87 -7.28 -0.54
N ILE A 162 -0.90 -6.41 -1.55
CA ILE A 162 -1.73 -6.57 -2.74
C ILE A 162 -1.19 -7.65 -3.68
N LYS A 163 0.11 -7.57 -4.04
CA LYS A 163 0.73 -8.50 -5.01
C LYS A 163 0.75 -9.94 -4.52
N GLU A 164 1.02 -10.12 -3.24
CA GLU A 164 1.12 -11.44 -2.63
C GLU A 164 -0.22 -11.96 -2.07
N LYS A 165 -1.30 -11.18 -2.20
CA LYS A 165 -2.62 -11.49 -1.61
C LYS A 165 -2.53 -11.79 -0.11
N LYS A 166 -1.78 -10.94 0.59
CA LYS A 166 -1.43 -11.12 2.01
C LYS A 166 -1.87 -9.96 2.89
N VAL A 167 -2.99 -9.32 2.58
CA VAL A 167 -3.46 -8.14 3.31
C VAL A 167 -3.59 -8.44 4.81
N ALA A 168 -4.26 -9.52 5.19
CA ALA A 168 -4.45 -9.89 6.59
C ALA A 168 -3.12 -10.21 7.31
N SER A 169 -2.20 -10.95 6.68
CA SER A 169 -0.90 -11.27 7.28
C SER A 169 -0.01 -10.04 7.41
N THR A 170 -0.08 -9.11 6.46
CA THR A 170 0.63 -7.82 6.51
C THR A 170 0.22 -7.01 7.74
N PHE A 171 -1.07 -6.91 8.03
CA PHE A 171 -1.53 -6.27 9.25
C PHE A 171 -1.05 -6.97 10.52
N LYS A 172 -1.00 -8.31 10.51
CA LYS A 172 -0.49 -9.08 11.65
C LYS A 172 1.00 -8.80 11.93
N GLU A 173 1.82 -8.65 10.90
CA GLU A 173 3.26 -8.42 11.01
C GLU A 173 3.62 -7.04 11.58
N ILE A 174 2.81 -6.02 11.32
CA ILE A 174 3.07 -4.66 11.78
C ILE A 174 2.57 -4.37 13.20
N LYS A 175 1.75 -5.26 13.78
CA LYS A 175 1.25 -5.12 15.17
C LYS A 175 2.38 -5.29 16.18
N PRO A 176 2.33 -4.60 17.33
CA PRO A 176 3.36 -4.74 18.36
C PRO A 176 3.43 -6.17 18.93
N ASN A 177 4.65 -6.72 19.06
CA ASN A 177 4.89 -8.05 19.65
C ASN A 177 5.20 -8.01 21.17
N HIS A 178 5.17 -6.82 21.79
CA HIS A 178 5.54 -6.65 23.18
C HIS A 178 4.54 -7.35 24.10
N ILE A 179 5.04 -8.02 25.18
CA ILE A 179 4.21 -8.78 26.11
C ILE A 179 3.09 -7.95 26.77
N VAL A 180 3.39 -6.70 27.11
CA VAL A 180 2.39 -5.79 27.71
C VAL A 180 1.24 -5.50 26.72
N TYR A 181 1.55 -5.30 25.44
CA TYR A 181 0.54 -5.14 24.40
C TYR A 181 -0.40 -6.35 24.33
N GLN A 182 0.18 -7.55 24.33
CA GLN A 182 -0.59 -8.81 24.27
C GLN A 182 -1.46 -9.02 25.52
N LEU A 183 -0.97 -8.62 26.70
CA LEU A 183 -1.75 -8.69 27.93
C LEU A 183 -2.90 -7.70 27.93
N LEU A 184 -2.67 -6.44 27.53
CA LEU A 184 -3.72 -5.43 27.40
C LEU A 184 -4.79 -5.87 26.39
N LYS A 185 -4.39 -6.38 25.25
CA LYS A 185 -5.29 -6.91 24.23
C LYS A 185 -6.21 -8.02 24.78
N LYS A 186 -5.69 -8.94 25.59
CA LYS A 186 -6.50 -9.99 26.24
C LYS A 186 -7.52 -9.42 27.22
N SER A 187 -7.32 -8.23 27.73
CA SER A 187 -8.26 -7.58 28.65
C SER A 187 -9.38 -6.83 27.94
N LEU A 188 -9.28 -6.65 26.61
CA LEU A 188 -10.30 -5.98 25.78
C LEU A 188 -11.39 -6.94 25.26
N ILE A 189 -11.13 -8.24 25.31
CA ILE A 189 -12.01 -9.32 24.83
C ILE A 189 -12.67 -10.01 26.02
#